data_c33cbd86f252632cb32338ba415fa1fe
#
_entry.id   c33cbd86f252632cb32338ba415fa1fe
#
_cell.length_a   1.000
_cell.length_b   1.000
_cell.length_c   1.000
_cell.angle_alpha   90.00
_cell.angle_beta   90.00
_cell.angle_gamma   90.00
#
_symmetry.space_group_name_H-M   'P 1'
#
loop_
_entity.id
_entity.type
_entity.pdbx_description
1 polymer ?
#
loop_
_entity_poly.entity_id
_entity_poly.type
_entity_poly.pdbx_seq_one_letter_code
_entity_poly.pdbx_strand_id
1 'polypeptide(L)'
;TTTMSRCRGCVNHCVLTINRFEGGRQYISGNRCERGLGVEKAKRDIPNLFTWKYHRLFDYEPLTADKATRGVVGIPRVLNMYENFPYWATFFKELGFRVMLSPQSSHQIYELGIETIPSESECYPAKLAHGHISWLIKRDVPFIFYPCIPYERKEVPGAGNHYNCPMVTSYSENIKNNMEELKEKDVKFLNPFMAFTSEEILSKQLQEVFKKEFDIPESETKKAAKKAWNELAQARTDVEKKGEEVLQYLKDTGKHGIVLAGRPYHIDPEINHGIADMITSYGFAVLTEDSVSHLGKVERPLVVTDQ
;
A
#
# COMPACT_ATOMS: atom_id res chain seq x y z
N THR A 1 12.25 -22.99 35.07
CA THR A 1 11.30 -23.50 34.05
C THR A 1 11.49 -22.79 32.72
N THR A 2 11.34 -23.53 31.64
CA THR A 2 11.42 -23.00 30.26
C THR A 2 10.02 -23.05 29.65
N THR A 3 9.60 -21.94 29.04
CA THR A 3 8.33 -21.84 28.31
C THR A 3 8.56 -21.18 26.96
N MET A 4 7.81 -21.61 25.94
CA MET A 4 7.80 -20.98 24.62
C MET A 4 6.56 -20.12 24.47
N SER A 5 6.70 -18.94 23.87
CA SER A 5 5.60 -18.01 23.62
C SER A 5 5.85 -17.24 22.32
N ARG A 6 4.80 -16.68 21.72
CA ARG A 6 4.94 -15.74 20.59
C ARG A 6 4.88 -14.30 21.08
N CYS A 7 5.83 -13.49 20.64
CA CYS A 7 5.81 -12.04 20.88
C CYS A 7 4.58 -11.42 20.21
N ARG A 8 3.91 -10.53 20.93
CA ARG A 8 2.75 -9.77 20.41
C ARG A 8 3.07 -8.29 20.14
N GLY A 9 4.36 -7.91 20.19
CA GLY A 9 4.80 -6.53 20.09
C GLY A 9 4.79 -5.94 18.68
N CYS A 10 4.81 -6.79 17.65
CA CYS A 10 4.75 -6.37 16.24
C CYS A 10 4.35 -7.56 15.35
N VAL A 11 4.21 -7.31 14.06
CA VAL A 11 3.82 -8.31 13.05
C VAL A 11 4.78 -9.50 12.91
N ASN A 12 6.02 -9.40 13.37
CA ASN A 12 7.00 -10.48 13.28
C ASN A 12 6.68 -11.70 14.15
N HIS A 13 5.84 -11.55 15.17
CA HIS A 13 5.42 -12.62 16.08
C HIS A 13 6.54 -13.60 16.47
N CYS A 14 7.74 -13.06 16.78
CA CYS A 14 8.92 -13.85 17.10
C CYS A 14 8.60 -14.95 18.14
N VAL A 15 9.11 -16.15 17.91
CA VAL A 15 9.04 -17.23 18.89
C VAL A 15 10.06 -16.94 19.99
N LEU A 16 9.57 -16.74 21.22
CA LEU A 16 10.37 -16.44 22.40
C LEU A 16 10.55 -17.70 23.24
N THR A 17 11.77 -17.96 23.70
CA THR A 17 12.07 -18.92 24.72
C THR A 17 12.31 -18.18 26.03
N ILE A 18 11.44 -18.38 27.01
CA ILE A 18 11.46 -17.70 28.30
C ILE A 18 11.96 -18.71 29.35
N ASN A 19 13.16 -18.49 29.87
CA ASN A 19 13.75 -19.25 30.96
C ASN A 19 13.53 -18.50 32.28
N ARG A 20 12.86 -19.14 33.25
CA ARG A 20 12.65 -18.57 34.57
C ARG A 20 13.51 -19.37 35.59
N PHE A 21 14.28 -18.63 36.35
CA PHE A 21 15.18 -19.14 37.40
C PHE A 21 14.62 -18.86 38.78
N GLU A 22 15.19 -19.52 39.79
CA GLU A 22 14.91 -19.19 41.17
C GLU A 22 15.27 -17.74 41.50
N GLY A 23 14.46 -17.09 42.36
CA GLY A 23 14.63 -15.67 42.70
C GLY A 23 13.99 -14.72 41.70
N GLY A 24 13.07 -15.18 40.82
CA GLY A 24 12.28 -14.33 39.90
C GLY A 24 13.06 -13.85 38.68
N ARG A 25 14.31 -14.23 38.52
CA ARG A 25 15.10 -13.86 37.33
C ARG A 25 14.56 -14.59 36.09
N GLN A 26 14.49 -13.88 34.99
CA GLN A 26 14.13 -14.49 33.71
C GLN A 26 15.12 -14.09 32.60
N TYR A 27 15.31 -14.99 31.67
CA TYR A 27 16.08 -14.79 30.46
C TYR A 27 15.20 -15.12 29.25
N ILE A 28 15.10 -14.18 28.32
CA ILE A 28 14.29 -14.32 27.09
C ILE A 28 15.24 -14.36 25.91
N SER A 29 15.09 -15.34 25.04
CA SER A 29 15.82 -15.49 23.79
C SER A 29 14.87 -15.71 22.61
N GLY A 30 15.38 -15.62 21.38
CA GLY A 30 14.57 -15.72 20.17
C GLY A 30 13.89 -14.40 19.78
N ASN A 31 14.03 -13.34 20.59
CA ASN A 31 13.58 -11.99 20.24
C ASN A 31 14.48 -11.38 19.16
N ARG A 32 13.87 -10.66 18.22
CA ARG A 32 14.58 -9.87 17.20
C ARG A 32 14.70 -8.38 17.57
N CYS A 33 14.06 -7.95 18.63
CA CYS A 33 14.10 -6.59 19.16
C CYS A 33 13.78 -6.57 20.66
N GLU A 34 14.01 -5.44 21.33
CA GLU A 34 13.78 -5.27 22.77
C GLU A 34 12.32 -5.45 23.21
N ARG A 35 11.34 -5.26 22.30
CA ARG A 35 9.92 -5.53 22.60
C ARG A 35 9.69 -6.99 23.00
N GLY A 36 10.44 -7.92 22.39
CA GLY A 36 10.40 -9.35 22.76
C GLY A 36 10.93 -9.63 24.15
N LEU A 37 11.71 -8.72 24.74
CA LEU A 37 12.20 -8.80 26.13
C LEU A 37 11.18 -8.26 27.15
N GLY A 38 10.00 -7.78 26.70
CA GLY A 38 9.02 -7.15 27.57
C GLY A 38 9.36 -5.71 27.95
N VAL A 39 10.35 -5.10 27.28
CA VAL A 39 10.67 -3.68 27.44
C VAL A 39 9.69 -2.89 26.59
N GLU A 40 8.61 -2.44 27.20
CA GLU A 40 7.72 -1.45 26.56
C GLU A 40 8.44 -0.10 26.57
N LYS A 41 8.94 0.31 25.38
CA LYS A 41 9.33 1.70 25.21
C LYS A 41 8.06 2.54 25.19
N ALA A 42 8.01 3.56 26.04
CA ALA A 42 6.91 4.52 26.04
C ALA A 42 6.69 5.01 24.59
N LYS A 43 5.44 4.97 24.10
CA LYS A 43 5.09 5.59 22.83
C LYS A 43 5.51 7.06 22.92
N ARG A 44 6.55 7.43 22.19
CA ARG A 44 6.96 8.83 22.09
C ARG A 44 6.05 9.50 21.08
N ASP A 45 5.59 10.67 21.41
CA ASP A 45 4.84 11.53 20.49
C ASP A 45 5.83 12.17 19.49
N ILE A 46 6.26 11.33 18.54
CA ILE A 46 7.23 11.70 17.51
C ILE A 46 6.60 11.37 16.16
N PRO A 47 6.66 12.30 15.18
CA PRO A 47 6.07 12.11 13.88
C PRO A 47 6.54 10.82 13.17
N ASN A 48 5.57 10.03 12.68
CA ASN A 48 5.78 8.84 11.85
C ASN A 48 4.99 8.98 10.56
N LEU A 49 5.64 9.41 9.48
CA LEU A 49 4.96 9.63 8.21
C LEU A 49 4.59 8.33 7.49
N PHE A 50 5.21 7.21 7.81
CA PHE A 50 4.76 5.90 7.28
C PHE A 50 3.32 5.61 7.72
N THR A 51 3.03 5.72 9.01
CA THR A 51 1.68 5.53 9.54
C THR A 51 0.72 6.59 9.03
N TRP A 52 1.12 7.87 9.05
CA TRP A 52 0.28 8.96 8.58
C TRP A 52 -0.07 8.83 7.10
N LYS A 53 0.92 8.57 6.24
CA LYS A 53 0.73 8.38 4.79
C LYS A 53 -0.16 7.17 4.50
N TYR A 54 0.02 6.06 5.25
CA TYR A 54 -0.84 4.89 5.10
C TYR A 54 -2.32 5.27 5.29
N HIS A 55 -2.64 6.00 6.34
CA HIS A 55 -4.00 6.49 6.59
C HIS A 55 -4.46 7.49 5.53
N ARG A 56 -3.61 8.43 5.11
CA ARG A 56 -3.96 9.39 4.06
C ARG A 56 -4.30 8.71 2.74
N LEU A 57 -3.60 7.62 2.41
CA LEU A 57 -3.83 6.90 1.15
C LEU A 57 -5.05 5.98 1.19
N PHE A 58 -5.42 5.42 2.34
CA PHE A 58 -6.42 4.36 2.39
C PHE A 58 -7.71 4.68 3.17
N ASP A 59 -7.73 5.70 4.00
CA ASP A 59 -8.91 6.05 4.80
C ASP A 59 -9.91 6.88 3.99
N TYR A 60 -10.53 6.24 3.00
CA TYR A 60 -11.62 6.79 2.21
C TYR A 60 -12.95 6.13 2.61
N GLU A 61 -13.93 6.97 2.92
CA GLU A 61 -15.29 6.50 3.21
C GLU A 61 -15.96 5.96 1.95
N PRO A 62 -16.28 4.64 1.91
CA PRO A 62 -16.99 4.05 0.79
C PRO A 62 -18.44 4.55 0.74
N LEU A 63 -19.07 4.48 -0.43
CA LEU A 63 -20.49 4.74 -0.54
C LEU A 63 -21.29 3.79 0.38
N THR A 64 -22.33 4.31 0.99
CA THR A 64 -23.35 3.50 1.68
C THR A 64 -24.11 2.62 0.68
N ALA A 65 -24.70 1.53 1.13
CA ALA A 65 -25.36 0.57 0.23
C ALA A 65 -26.49 1.20 -0.60
N ASP A 66 -27.23 2.14 -0.02
CA ASP A 66 -28.29 2.90 -0.67
C ASP A 66 -27.81 3.85 -1.77
N LYS A 67 -26.56 4.34 -1.68
CA LYS A 67 -25.92 5.23 -2.67
C LYS A 67 -25.10 4.49 -3.72
N ALA A 68 -24.82 3.22 -3.49
CA ALA A 68 -24.02 2.39 -4.40
C ALA A 68 -24.89 1.84 -5.54
N THR A 69 -25.33 2.71 -6.44
CA THR A 69 -26.28 2.37 -7.52
C THR A 69 -25.76 1.35 -8.54
N ARG A 70 -24.43 1.16 -8.58
CA ARG A 70 -23.75 0.19 -9.46
C ARG A 70 -23.13 -1.00 -8.71
N GLY A 71 -23.47 -1.16 -7.43
CA GLY A 71 -22.99 -2.28 -6.63
C GLY A 71 -21.60 -2.10 -6.04
N VAL A 72 -20.90 -3.21 -5.83
CA VAL A 72 -19.61 -3.26 -5.11
C VAL A 72 -18.48 -3.60 -6.06
N VAL A 73 -17.33 -2.95 -5.89
CA VAL A 73 -16.06 -3.32 -6.50
C VAL A 73 -15.06 -3.71 -5.43
N GLY A 74 -14.42 -4.87 -5.59
CA GLY A 74 -13.30 -5.30 -4.75
C GLY A 74 -11.99 -4.70 -5.26
N ILE A 75 -11.21 -4.09 -4.38
CA ILE A 75 -9.86 -3.59 -4.69
C ILE A 75 -8.87 -4.21 -3.72
N PRO A 76 -7.83 -4.94 -4.20
CA PRO A 76 -6.80 -5.46 -3.33
C PRO A 76 -5.86 -4.33 -2.88
N ARG A 77 -5.47 -4.31 -1.61
CA ARG A 77 -4.53 -3.34 -1.04
C ARG A 77 -3.10 -3.82 -1.26
N VAL A 78 -2.61 -3.69 -2.49
CA VAL A 78 -1.32 -4.25 -2.91
C VAL A 78 -0.58 -3.36 -3.89
N LEU A 79 0.74 -3.47 -3.92
CA LEU A 79 1.64 -2.90 -4.92
C LEU A 79 1.30 -1.45 -5.30
N ASN A 80 0.86 -1.18 -6.52
CA ASN A 80 0.53 0.15 -7.03
C ASN A 80 -0.65 0.85 -6.32
N MET A 81 -1.45 0.12 -5.55
CA MET A 81 -2.50 0.74 -4.74
C MET A 81 -1.92 1.62 -3.63
N TYR A 82 -0.70 1.36 -3.18
CA TYR A 82 0.02 2.21 -2.23
C TYR A 82 0.46 3.58 -2.79
N GLU A 83 0.18 3.81 -4.07
CA GLU A 83 0.39 5.09 -4.73
C GLU A 83 -0.91 5.64 -5.30
N ASN A 84 -1.70 4.77 -5.96
CA ASN A 84 -2.81 5.17 -6.81
C ASN A 84 -4.20 4.97 -6.18
N PHE A 85 -4.32 4.44 -4.95
CA PHE A 85 -5.63 4.19 -4.33
C PHE A 85 -6.49 5.45 -4.15
N PRO A 86 -5.96 6.66 -3.83
CA PRO A 86 -6.76 7.88 -3.82
C PRO A 86 -7.52 8.14 -5.14
N TYR A 87 -6.88 7.82 -6.26
CA TYR A 87 -7.51 7.88 -7.58
C TYR A 87 -8.66 6.89 -7.68
N TRP A 88 -8.41 5.61 -7.36
CA TRP A 88 -9.39 4.55 -7.54
C TRP A 88 -10.58 4.68 -6.60
N ALA A 89 -10.34 5.03 -5.34
CA ALA A 89 -11.41 5.29 -4.37
C ALA A 89 -12.37 6.37 -4.86
N THR A 90 -11.83 7.47 -5.36
CA THR A 90 -12.61 8.59 -5.89
C THR A 90 -13.30 8.24 -7.20
N PHE A 91 -12.59 7.59 -8.13
CA PHE A 91 -13.12 7.21 -9.43
C PHE A 91 -14.36 6.29 -9.29
N PHE A 92 -14.24 5.22 -8.53
CA PHE A 92 -15.36 4.30 -8.33
C PHE A 92 -16.51 4.92 -7.55
N LYS A 93 -16.21 5.74 -6.55
CA LYS A 93 -17.22 6.49 -5.79
C LYS A 93 -18.03 7.42 -6.70
N GLU A 94 -17.37 8.16 -7.60
CA GLU A 94 -18.04 9.06 -8.56
C GLU A 94 -18.88 8.32 -9.61
N LEU A 95 -18.50 7.08 -9.96
CA LEU A 95 -19.30 6.21 -10.81
C LEU A 95 -20.43 5.48 -10.06
N GLY A 96 -20.60 5.68 -8.77
CA GLY A 96 -21.66 5.04 -7.99
C GLY A 96 -21.35 3.61 -7.56
N PHE A 97 -20.11 3.18 -7.54
CA PHE A 97 -19.68 1.91 -6.95
C PHE A 97 -19.24 2.09 -5.50
N ARG A 98 -19.63 1.13 -4.66
CA ARG A 98 -19.06 0.99 -3.32
C ARG A 98 -17.75 0.22 -3.39
N VAL A 99 -16.66 0.86 -2.96
CA VAL A 99 -15.35 0.21 -2.91
C VAL A 99 -15.27 -0.68 -1.67
N MET A 100 -14.99 -1.97 -1.88
CA MET A 100 -14.57 -2.90 -0.84
C MET A 100 -13.05 -3.09 -0.94
N LEU A 101 -12.32 -2.34 -0.15
CA LEU A 101 -10.86 -2.48 -0.06
C LEU A 101 -10.53 -3.66 0.84
N SER A 102 -9.60 -4.52 0.40
CA SER A 102 -9.10 -5.60 1.26
C SER A 102 -8.40 -5.03 2.51
N PRO A 103 -8.31 -5.75 3.64
CA PRO A 103 -7.81 -5.23 4.90
C PRO A 103 -6.34 -4.87 4.82
N GLN A 104 -5.79 -4.36 5.91
CA GLN A 104 -4.36 -4.20 6.09
C GLN A 104 -3.65 -5.55 5.95
N SER A 105 -2.49 -5.56 5.31
CA SER A 105 -1.67 -6.76 5.16
C SER A 105 -1.26 -7.31 6.52
N SER A 106 -1.21 -8.63 6.61
CA SER A 106 -0.76 -9.38 7.77
C SER A 106 -0.32 -10.77 7.34
N HIS A 107 0.37 -11.47 8.22
CA HIS A 107 0.72 -12.87 7.97
C HIS A 107 -0.52 -13.75 7.69
N GLN A 108 -1.66 -13.47 8.34
CA GLN A 108 -2.92 -14.17 8.08
C GLN A 108 -3.43 -13.91 6.65
N ILE A 109 -3.27 -12.69 6.13
CA ILE A 109 -3.59 -12.39 4.73
C ILE A 109 -2.66 -13.17 3.80
N TYR A 110 -1.36 -13.22 4.08
CA TYR A 110 -0.43 -14.04 3.29
C TYR A 110 -0.84 -15.51 3.26
N GLU A 111 -1.18 -16.10 4.42
CA GLU A 111 -1.61 -17.49 4.52
C GLU A 111 -2.87 -17.81 3.71
N LEU A 112 -3.78 -16.83 3.53
CA LEU A 112 -5.00 -17.03 2.72
C LEU A 112 -4.71 -17.32 1.25
N GLY A 113 -3.60 -16.87 0.72
CA GLY A 113 -3.24 -17.00 -0.69
C GLY A 113 -2.06 -17.91 -0.97
N ILE A 114 -1.44 -18.49 0.05
CA ILE A 114 -0.16 -19.21 -0.07
C ILE A 114 -0.20 -20.36 -1.10
N GLU A 115 -1.30 -21.10 -1.14
CA GLU A 115 -1.48 -22.25 -2.04
C GLU A 115 -1.59 -21.83 -3.52
N THR A 116 -1.85 -20.56 -3.81
CA THR A 116 -2.03 -20.05 -5.18
C THR A 116 -0.78 -19.37 -5.72
N ILE A 117 0.29 -19.24 -4.92
CA ILE A 117 1.54 -18.60 -5.31
C ILE A 117 2.30 -19.55 -6.25
N PRO A 118 2.55 -19.17 -7.51
CA PRO A 118 3.11 -20.08 -8.50
C PRO A 118 4.62 -20.29 -8.36
N SER A 119 5.33 -19.40 -7.66
CA SER A 119 6.80 -19.46 -7.55
C SER A 119 7.31 -18.91 -6.21
N GLU A 120 8.27 -19.64 -5.63
CA GLU A 120 9.02 -19.21 -4.46
C GLU A 120 9.87 -17.96 -4.71
N SER A 121 10.29 -17.72 -5.95
CA SER A 121 11.18 -16.60 -6.32
C SER A 121 10.49 -15.25 -6.38
N GLU A 122 9.16 -15.18 -6.25
CA GLU A 122 8.43 -13.93 -6.27
C GLU A 122 8.66 -13.11 -5.00
N CYS A 123 8.67 -11.78 -5.15
CA CYS A 123 8.87 -10.89 -4.00
C CYS A 123 7.67 -10.95 -3.05
N TYR A 124 7.91 -10.75 -1.76
CA TYR A 124 6.89 -10.83 -0.72
C TYR A 124 5.70 -9.89 -0.95
N PRO A 125 5.88 -8.61 -1.40
CA PRO A 125 4.76 -7.74 -1.76
C PRO A 125 3.85 -8.31 -2.85
N ALA A 126 4.40 -9.02 -3.83
CA ALA A 126 3.60 -9.70 -4.86
C ALA A 126 2.86 -10.92 -4.29
N LYS A 127 3.52 -11.72 -3.45
CA LYS A 127 2.89 -12.87 -2.77
C LYS A 127 1.69 -12.46 -1.93
N LEU A 128 1.74 -11.31 -1.25
CA LEU A 128 0.61 -10.78 -0.49
C LEU A 128 -0.63 -10.54 -1.36
N ALA A 129 -0.46 -10.25 -2.65
CA ALA A 129 -1.58 -10.00 -3.55
C ALA A 129 -2.53 -11.20 -3.65
N HIS A 130 -2.01 -12.41 -3.63
CA HIS A 130 -2.81 -13.64 -3.63
C HIS A 130 -3.78 -13.68 -2.43
N GLY A 131 -3.26 -13.41 -1.23
CA GLY A 131 -4.09 -13.40 -0.02
C GLY A 131 -5.15 -12.30 -0.03
N HIS A 132 -4.83 -11.11 -0.54
CA HIS A 132 -5.80 -10.02 -0.68
C HIS A 132 -6.92 -10.36 -1.67
N ILE A 133 -6.58 -11.02 -2.78
CA ILE A 133 -7.56 -11.47 -3.76
C ILE A 133 -8.43 -12.59 -3.17
N SER A 134 -7.86 -13.62 -2.56
CA SER A 134 -8.62 -14.68 -1.87
C SER A 134 -9.56 -14.09 -0.79
N TRP A 135 -9.12 -13.06 -0.07
CA TRP A 135 -9.96 -12.37 0.91
C TRP A 135 -11.19 -11.71 0.27
N LEU A 136 -11.03 -11.09 -0.92
CA LEU A 136 -12.13 -10.47 -1.66
C LEU A 136 -13.08 -11.53 -2.25
N ILE A 137 -12.55 -12.60 -2.81
CA ILE A 137 -13.32 -13.73 -3.35
C ILE A 137 -14.22 -14.34 -2.27
N LYS A 138 -13.69 -14.56 -1.05
CA LYS A 138 -14.45 -15.08 0.11
C LYS A 138 -15.57 -14.16 0.60
N ARG A 139 -15.68 -12.93 0.08
CA ARG A 139 -16.74 -11.96 0.39
C ARG A 139 -17.71 -11.75 -0.76
N ASP A 140 -17.65 -12.63 -1.75
CA ASP A 140 -18.56 -12.68 -2.87
C ASP A 140 -18.71 -11.33 -3.58
N VAL A 141 -17.58 -10.60 -3.75
CA VAL A 141 -17.62 -9.33 -4.50
C VAL A 141 -17.97 -9.61 -5.96
N PRO A 142 -18.84 -8.82 -6.59
CA PRO A 142 -19.28 -9.05 -7.97
C PRO A 142 -18.13 -9.00 -8.98
N PHE A 143 -17.17 -8.10 -8.74
CA PHE A 143 -15.95 -8.05 -9.53
C PHE A 143 -14.79 -7.47 -8.72
N ILE A 144 -13.57 -7.83 -9.13
CA ILE A 144 -12.32 -7.33 -8.57
C ILE A 144 -11.64 -6.48 -9.64
N PHE A 145 -11.20 -5.28 -9.24
CA PHE A 145 -10.43 -4.38 -10.09
C PHE A 145 -8.97 -4.34 -9.61
N TYR A 146 -8.06 -4.79 -10.46
CA TYR A 146 -6.62 -4.76 -10.20
C TYR A 146 -5.86 -4.52 -11.52
N PRO A 147 -5.68 -3.25 -11.94
CA PRO A 147 -5.10 -2.92 -13.24
C PRO A 147 -3.61 -3.23 -13.31
N CYS A 148 -3.13 -3.49 -14.52
CA CYS A 148 -1.73 -3.51 -14.88
C CYS A 148 -1.26 -2.08 -15.14
N ILE A 149 -0.22 -1.61 -14.42
CA ILE A 149 0.29 -0.24 -14.54
C ILE A 149 1.76 -0.27 -14.98
N PRO A 150 2.05 -0.25 -16.29
CA PRO A 150 3.43 -0.21 -16.77
C PRO A 150 4.12 1.14 -16.56
N TYR A 151 3.35 2.24 -16.65
CA TYR A 151 3.90 3.60 -16.60
C TYR A 151 3.22 4.44 -15.53
N GLU A 152 4.05 5.08 -14.72
CA GLU A 152 3.64 6.17 -13.83
C GLU A 152 3.93 7.53 -14.48
N ARG A 153 3.45 8.61 -13.87
CA ARG A 153 3.80 9.93 -14.36
C ARG A 153 5.28 10.21 -14.13
N LYS A 154 5.86 10.98 -15.03
CA LYS A 154 7.24 11.41 -14.94
C LYS A 154 7.36 12.56 -13.93
N GLU A 155 7.83 12.28 -12.72
CA GLU A 155 7.95 13.28 -11.66
C GLU A 155 9.10 14.24 -11.90
N VAL A 156 10.23 13.72 -12.37
CA VAL A 156 11.40 14.52 -12.71
C VAL A 156 11.55 14.57 -14.22
N PRO A 157 11.40 15.74 -14.85
CA PRO A 157 11.40 15.88 -16.32
C PRO A 157 12.66 15.31 -17.01
N GLY A 158 13.81 15.38 -16.34
CA GLY A 158 15.08 14.85 -16.84
C GLY A 158 15.28 13.35 -16.63
N ALA A 159 14.39 12.66 -15.90
CA ALA A 159 14.54 11.23 -15.66
C ALA A 159 14.40 10.42 -16.95
N GLY A 160 15.26 9.42 -17.13
CA GLY A 160 15.26 8.56 -18.31
C GLY A 160 14.17 7.49 -18.29
N ASN A 161 13.52 7.28 -17.14
CA ASN A 161 12.62 6.18 -16.91
C ASN A 161 11.46 6.57 -15.97
N HIS A 162 10.28 6.00 -16.20
CA HIS A 162 9.09 6.10 -15.37
C HIS A 162 8.27 4.79 -15.42
N TYR A 163 8.98 3.68 -15.57
CA TYR A 163 8.40 2.33 -15.59
C TYR A 163 8.27 1.78 -14.19
N ASN A 164 7.17 1.07 -13.96
CA ASN A 164 7.06 0.22 -12.79
C ASN A 164 7.91 -1.05 -12.94
N CYS A 165 8.26 -1.67 -11.81
CA CYS A 165 8.89 -2.99 -11.85
C CYS A 165 7.95 -4.04 -12.47
N PRO A 166 8.45 -5.16 -13.01
CA PRO A 166 7.61 -6.18 -13.65
C PRO A 166 6.46 -6.67 -12.78
N MET A 167 6.67 -6.77 -11.45
CA MET A 167 5.61 -7.20 -10.53
C MET A 167 4.48 -6.18 -10.43
N VAL A 168 4.77 -4.89 -10.32
CA VAL A 168 3.74 -3.84 -10.33
C VAL A 168 3.06 -3.76 -11.70
N THR A 169 3.84 -3.89 -12.77
CA THR A 169 3.36 -3.75 -14.15
C THR A 169 2.28 -4.78 -14.50
N SER A 170 2.47 -6.05 -14.17
CA SER A 170 1.65 -7.11 -14.75
C SER A 170 1.33 -8.28 -13.81
N TYR A 171 1.55 -8.16 -12.51
CA TYR A 171 1.30 -9.26 -11.60
C TYR A 171 -0.19 -9.67 -11.52
N SER A 172 -1.09 -8.75 -11.80
CA SER A 172 -2.52 -9.06 -11.92
C SER A 172 -2.83 -10.06 -13.06
N GLU A 173 -2.04 -10.08 -14.13
CA GLU A 173 -2.14 -11.13 -15.17
C GLU A 173 -1.70 -12.50 -14.63
N ASN A 174 -0.64 -12.53 -13.82
CA ASN A 174 -0.22 -13.76 -13.15
C ASN A 174 -1.35 -14.31 -12.27
N ILE A 175 -1.93 -13.47 -11.41
CA ILE A 175 -3.05 -13.85 -10.54
C ILE A 175 -4.23 -14.37 -11.36
N LYS A 176 -4.66 -13.64 -12.40
CA LYS A 176 -5.79 -14.02 -13.25
C LYS A 176 -5.64 -15.41 -13.87
N ASN A 177 -4.41 -15.76 -14.24
CA ASN A 177 -4.14 -17.02 -14.92
C ASN A 177 -3.89 -18.20 -13.96
N ASN A 178 -3.43 -17.93 -12.73
CA ASN A 178 -3.00 -18.98 -11.80
C ASN A 178 -3.96 -19.19 -10.60
N MET A 179 -4.88 -18.25 -10.31
CA MET A 179 -5.86 -18.46 -9.25
C MET A 179 -7.13 -19.11 -9.77
N GLU A 180 -7.27 -20.40 -9.53
CA GLU A 180 -8.45 -21.19 -9.96
C GLU A 180 -9.73 -20.69 -9.28
N GLU A 181 -9.66 -20.24 -8.04
CA GLU A 181 -10.78 -19.67 -7.27
C GLU A 181 -11.54 -18.56 -8.03
N LEU A 182 -10.86 -17.77 -8.86
CA LEU A 182 -11.50 -16.74 -9.69
C LEU A 182 -12.47 -17.35 -10.70
N LYS A 183 -12.12 -18.51 -11.28
CA LYS A 183 -12.93 -19.24 -12.26
C LYS A 183 -14.04 -20.04 -11.59
N GLU A 184 -13.73 -20.74 -10.49
CA GLU A 184 -14.67 -21.55 -9.74
C GLU A 184 -15.82 -20.75 -9.16
N LYS A 185 -15.54 -19.52 -8.72
CA LYS A 185 -16.52 -18.59 -8.14
C LYS A 185 -17.14 -17.62 -9.15
N ASP A 186 -16.79 -17.75 -10.44
CA ASP A 186 -17.22 -16.85 -11.52
C ASP A 186 -17.06 -15.36 -11.19
N VAL A 187 -15.94 -15.03 -10.52
CA VAL A 187 -15.64 -13.63 -10.14
C VAL A 187 -15.06 -12.90 -11.35
N LYS A 188 -15.73 -11.85 -11.79
CA LYS A 188 -15.21 -10.98 -12.85
C LYS A 188 -13.93 -10.30 -12.37
N PHE A 189 -12.80 -10.65 -12.97
CA PHE A 189 -11.49 -10.06 -12.66
C PHE A 189 -11.08 -9.07 -13.75
N LEU A 190 -11.12 -7.79 -13.43
CA LEU A 190 -10.88 -6.69 -14.36
C LEU A 190 -9.48 -6.11 -14.13
N ASN A 191 -8.56 -6.44 -15.02
CA ASN A 191 -7.14 -6.09 -14.93
C ASN A 191 -6.59 -5.41 -16.20
N PRO A 192 -7.21 -4.31 -16.66
CA PRO A 192 -6.77 -3.63 -17.86
C PRO A 192 -5.37 -3.04 -17.70
N PHE A 193 -4.64 -2.95 -18.84
CA PHE A 193 -3.41 -2.18 -18.91
C PHE A 193 -3.74 -0.68 -18.96
N MET A 194 -3.23 0.06 -17.98
CA MET A 194 -3.47 1.49 -17.79
C MET A 194 -2.16 2.24 -17.63
N ALA A 195 -2.09 3.48 -18.07
CA ALA A 195 -0.91 4.33 -17.92
C ALA A 195 -1.25 5.59 -17.13
N PHE A 196 -0.58 5.80 -16.01
CA PHE A 196 -0.72 7.01 -15.18
C PHE A 196 0.13 8.18 -15.68
N THR A 197 0.53 8.19 -16.94
CA THR A 197 1.39 9.24 -17.54
C THR A 197 0.74 10.60 -17.59
N SER A 198 -0.56 10.66 -17.87
CA SER A 198 -1.36 11.89 -17.84
C SER A 198 -2.83 11.59 -17.61
N GLU A 199 -3.58 12.62 -17.13
CA GLU A 199 -5.03 12.56 -16.96
C GLU A 199 -5.74 12.14 -18.25
N GLU A 200 -5.33 12.74 -19.38
CA GLU A 200 -5.97 12.52 -20.68
C GLU A 200 -5.84 11.08 -21.15
N ILE A 201 -4.63 10.51 -21.07
CA ILE A 201 -4.36 9.13 -21.49
C ILE A 201 -5.14 8.15 -20.63
N LEU A 202 -5.03 8.26 -19.29
CA LEU A 202 -5.72 7.39 -18.37
C LEU A 202 -7.25 7.50 -18.53
N SER A 203 -7.77 8.72 -18.61
CA SER A 203 -9.21 8.96 -18.81
C SER A 203 -9.74 8.31 -20.07
N LYS A 204 -9.00 8.38 -21.19
CA LYS A 204 -9.40 7.76 -22.46
C LYS A 204 -9.41 6.23 -22.36
N GLN A 205 -8.38 5.62 -21.76
CA GLN A 205 -8.33 4.19 -21.54
C GLN A 205 -9.50 3.71 -20.65
N LEU A 206 -9.83 4.47 -19.59
CA LEU A 206 -10.96 4.16 -18.72
C LEU A 206 -12.30 4.27 -19.44
N GLN A 207 -12.50 5.28 -20.29
CA GLN A 207 -13.72 5.42 -21.07
C GLN A 207 -13.97 4.18 -21.95
N GLU A 208 -12.95 3.68 -22.64
CA GLU A 208 -13.03 2.47 -23.46
C GLU A 208 -13.40 1.22 -22.62
N VAL A 209 -12.70 1.03 -21.50
CA VAL A 209 -12.94 -0.11 -20.62
C VAL A 209 -14.32 -0.08 -19.98
N PHE A 210 -14.71 1.04 -19.37
CA PHE A 210 -15.96 1.13 -18.63
C PHE A 210 -17.18 1.18 -19.54
N LYS A 211 -17.06 1.71 -20.76
CA LYS A 211 -18.09 1.59 -21.79
C LYS A 211 -18.30 0.14 -22.19
N LYS A 212 -17.22 -0.60 -22.45
CA LYS A 212 -17.27 -2.01 -22.85
C LYS A 212 -17.81 -2.92 -21.75
N GLU A 213 -17.32 -2.78 -20.52
CA GLU A 213 -17.54 -3.72 -19.43
C GLU A 213 -18.84 -3.47 -18.65
N PHE A 214 -19.31 -2.22 -18.62
CA PHE A 214 -20.45 -1.78 -17.78
C PHE A 214 -21.46 -0.89 -18.52
N ASP A 215 -21.26 -0.61 -19.79
CA ASP A 215 -22.07 0.33 -20.59
C ASP A 215 -22.19 1.73 -19.97
N ILE A 216 -21.15 2.16 -19.24
CA ILE A 216 -21.11 3.49 -18.63
C ILE A 216 -20.77 4.54 -19.70
N PRO A 217 -21.53 5.67 -19.78
CA PRO A 217 -21.26 6.73 -20.74
C PRO A 217 -19.85 7.30 -20.59
N GLU A 218 -19.18 7.54 -21.72
CA GLU A 218 -17.83 8.13 -21.76
C GLU A 218 -17.74 9.47 -21.02
N SER A 219 -18.78 10.30 -21.14
CA SER A 219 -18.84 11.60 -20.46
C SER A 219 -18.86 11.47 -18.92
N GLU A 220 -19.51 10.45 -18.40
CA GLU A 220 -19.57 10.16 -16.97
C GLU A 220 -18.21 9.64 -16.48
N THR A 221 -17.63 8.68 -17.21
CA THR A 221 -16.30 8.14 -16.91
C THR A 221 -15.24 9.24 -16.94
N LYS A 222 -15.28 10.12 -17.94
CA LYS A 222 -14.37 11.27 -18.06
C LYS A 222 -14.47 12.21 -16.85
N LYS A 223 -15.70 12.51 -16.41
CA LYS A 223 -15.94 13.37 -15.24
C LYS A 223 -15.38 12.74 -13.96
N ALA A 224 -15.61 11.43 -13.76
CA ALA A 224 -15.09 10.69 -12.65
C ALA A 224 -13.56 10.63 -12.66
N ALA A 225 -12.95 10.34 -13.81
CA ALA A 225 -11.49 10.31 -13.97
C ALA A 225 -10.84 11.66 -13.64
N LYS A 226 -11.44 12.78 -14.07
CA LYS A 226 -10.93 14.12 -13.75
C LYS A 226 -10.96 14.40 -12.24
N LYS A 227 -12.05 14.06 -11.54
CA LYS A 227 -12.13 14.23 -10.08
C LYS A 227 -11.12 13.34 -9.36
N ALA A 228 -10.96 12.10 -9.81
CA ALA A 228 -10.00 11.16 -9.26
C ALA A 228 -8.55 11.65 -9.44
N TRP A 229 -8.23 12.22 -10.59
CA TRP A 229 -6.92 12.81 -10.87
C TRP A 229 -6.60 13.98 -9.92
N ASN A 230 -7.59 14.84 -9.69
CA ASN A 230 -7.45 15.95 -8.75
C ASN A 230 -7.23 15.44 -7.31
N GLU A 231 -7.94 14.40 -6.90
CA GLU A 231 -7.74 13.79 -5.57
C GLU A 231 -6.36 13.15 -5.43
N LEU A 232 -5.88 12.47 -6.46
CA LEU A 232 -4.52 11.92 -6.47
C LEU A 232 -3.47 13.04 -6.32
N ALA A 233 -3.65 14.16 -7.04
CA ALA A 233 -2.78 15.32 -6.92
C ALA A 233 -2.85 15.94 -5.52
N GLN A 234 -4.06 16.03 -4.95
CA GLN A 234 -4.25 16.53 -3.58
C GLN A 234 -3.57 15.63 -2.54
N ALA A 235 -3.70 14.31 -2.68
CA ALA A 235 -3.05 13.36 -1.77
C ALA A 235 -1.52 13.53 -1.75
N ARG A 236 -0.91 13.76 -2.90
CA ARG A 236 0.54 14.05 -3.01
C ARG A 236 0.91 15.37 -2.34
N THR A 237 0.15 16.42 -2.62
CA THR A 237 0.37 17.72 -1.96
C THR A 237 0.22 17.62 -0.44
N ASP A 238 -0.69 16.79 0.06
CA ASP A 238 -0.86 16.58 1.49
C ASP A 238 0.35 15.86 2.11
N VAL A 239 0.96 14.91 1.39
CA VAL A 239 2.20 14.25 1.82
C VAL A 239 3.37 15.23 1.88
N GLU A 240 3.55 16.07 0.85
CA GLU A 240 4.58 17.12 0.81
C GLU A 240 4.42 18.11 1.97
N LYS A 241 3.23 18.65 2.16
CA LYS A 241 2.93 19.56 3.28
C LYS A 241 3.20 18.91 4.64
N LYS A 242 2.83 17.65 4.79
CA LYS A 242 3.08 16.91 6.04
C LYS A 242 4.58 16.72 6.30
N GLY A 243 5.37 16.51 5.25
CA GLY A 243 6.83 16.50 5.32
C GLY A 243 7.39 17.82 5.82
N GLU A 244 6.92 18.96 5.26
CA GLU A 244 7.32 20.30 5.69
C GLU A 244 6.95 20.59 7.15
N GLU A 245 5.76 20.19 7.61
CA GLU A 245 5.34 20.27 9.00
C GLU A 245 6.28 19.50 9.94
N VAL A 246 6.69 18.29 9.53
CA VAL A 246 7.64 17.49 10.33
C VAL A 246 9.03 18.11 10.35
N LEU A 247 9.51 18.65 9.23
CA LEU A 247 10.79 19.38 9.20
C LEU A 247 10.76 20.62 10.10
N GLN A 248 9.65 21.35 10.14
CA GLN A 248 9.48 22.47 11.06
C GLN A 248 9.47 22.00 12.53
N TYR A 249 8.75 20.93 12.84
CA TYR A 249 8.77 20.32 14.18
C TYR A 249 10.20 19.94 14.62
N LEU A 250 11.00 19.36 13.71
CA LEU A 250 12.41 19.00 14.02
C LEU A 250 13.27 20.24 14.33
N LYS A 251 13.08 21.33 13.58
CA LYS A 251 13.77 22.60 13.84
C LYS A 251 13.38 23.19 15.21
N ASP A 252 12.10 23.21 15.51
CA ASP A 252 11.56 23.83 16.73
C ASP A 252 11.92 23.02 18.00
N THR A 253 12.06 21.70 17.88
CA THR A 253 12.33 20.83 19.02
C THR A 253 13.81 20.41 19.16
N GLY A 254 14.65 20.71 18.18
CA GLY A 254 16.03 20.24 18.14
C GLY A 254 16.18 18.72 17.98
N LYS A 255 15.08 18.04 17.62
CA LYS A 255 15.09 16.57 17.39
C LYS A 255 15.61 16.24 16.00
N HIS A 256 15.93 14.97 15.80
CA HIS A 256 16.41 14.46 14.52
C HIS A 256 15.33 13.63 13.81
N GLY A 257 15.38 13.60 12.49
CA GLY A 257 14.53 12.78 11.64
C GLY A 257 15.35 11.89 10.70
N ILE A 258 14.72 10.83 10.24
CA ILE A 258 15.28 9.91 9.25
C ILE A 258 14.31 9.85 8.07
N VAL A 259 14.81 10.10 6.87
CA VAL A 259 14.10 9.81 5.63
C VAL A 259 14.28 8.33 5.33
N LEU A 260 13.19 7.58 5.43
CA LEU A 260 13.18 6.16 5.14
C LEU A 260 12.68 5.98 3.69
N ALA A 261 13.62 5.82 2.77
CA ALA A 261 13.34 5.69 1.35
C ALA A 261 12.98 4.25 0.97
N GLY A 262 12.09 4.12 -0.01
CA GLY A 262 11.68 2.81 -0.51
C GLY A 262 10.69 2.92 -1.66
N ARG A 263 10.08 1.79 -2.03
CA ARG A 263 8.96 1.78 -2.96
C ARG A 263 7.66 2.17 -2.23
N PRO A 264 6.63 2.66 -2.92
CA PRO A 264 5.37 3.11 -2.28
C PRO A 264 4.76 2.09 -1.31
N TYR A 265 4.79 0.80 -1.65
CA TYR A 265 4.26 -0.27 -0.81
C TYR A 265 5.08 -0.60 0.45
N HIS A 266 6.27 0.02 0.65
CA HIS A 266 7.04 -0.15 1.88
C HIS A 266 6.42 0.53 3.10
N ILE A 267 5.39 1.37 2.92
CA ILE A 267 4.60 1.87 4.06
C ILE A 267 3.64 0.83 4.63
N ASP A 268 3.45 -0.31 3.94
CA ASP A 268 2.66 -1.44 4.46
C ASP A 268 3.30 -1.99 5.74
N PRO A 269 2.55 -2.08 6.85
CA PRO A 269 3.09 -2.54 8.14
C PRO A 269 3.64 -3.96 8.12
N GLU A 270 3.09 -4.85 7.30
CA GLU A 270 3.59 -6.22 7.14
C GLU A 270 4.91 -6.24 6.36
N ILE A 271 5.02 -5.42 5.30
CA ILE A 271 6.21 -5.33 4.45
C ILE A 271 7.36 -4.64 5.20
N ASN A 272 7.09 -3.54 5.92
CA ASN A 272 8.13 -2.80 6.62
C ASN A 272 8.55 -3.41 7.97
N HIS A 273 7.86 -4.46 8.43
CA HIS A 273 8.17 -5.17 9.66
C HIS A 273 8.29 -4.28 10.92
N GLY A 274 7.60 -3.15 10.94
CA GLY A 274 7.64 -2.21 12.06
C GLY A 274 8.94 -1.40 12.17
N ILE A 275 9.72 -1.27 11.10
CA ILE A 275 10.97 -0.49 11.07
C ILE A 275 10.69 0.97 11.41
N ALA A 276 9.66 1.58 10.84
CA ALA A 276 9.29 2.97 11.12
C ALA A 276 8.97 3.19 12.62
N ASP A 277 8.22 2.26 13.23
CA ASP A 277 7.91 2.31 14.66
C ASP A 277 9.16 2.11 15.54
N MET A 278 10.07 1.24 15.11
CA MET A 278 11.34 1.04 15.79
C MET A 278 12.15 2.34 15.80
N ILE A 279 12.27 3.03 14.67
CA ILE A 279 12.99 4.30 14.53
C ILE A 279 12.37 5.35 15.47
N THR A 280 11.04 5.49 15.48
CA THR A 280 10.39 6.46 16.38
C THR A 280 10.57 6.11 17.86
N SER A 281 10.68 4.82 18.20
CA SER A 281 10.96 4.39 19.57
C SER A 281 12.34 4.84 20.08
N TYR A 282 13.29 5.07 19.19
CA TYR A 282 14.61 5.64 19.51
C TYR A 282 14.60 7.17 19.60
N GLY A 283 13.50 7.81 19.28
CA GLY A 283 13.39 9.27 19.39
C GLY A 283 13.60 10.02 18.08
N PHE A 284 13.65 9.34 16.95
CA PHE A 284 13.78 9.96 15.63
C PHE A 284 12.41 10.04 14.95
N ALA A 285 12.10 11.18 14.32
CA ALA A 285 10.97 11.24 13.42
C ALA A 285 11.24 10.45 12.14
N VAL A 286 10.19 9.87 11.55
CA VAL A 286 10.29 9.16 10.27
C VAL A 286 9.56 9.95 9.19
N LEU A 287 10.28 10.26 8.11
CA LEU A 287 9.77 10.88 6.90
C LEU A 287 9.81 9.86 5.76
N THR A 288 8.94 10.05 4.76
CA THR A 288 9.00 9.31 3.49
C THR A 288 9.81 10.13 2.46
N GLU A 289 10.36 9.47 1.45
CA GLU A 289 11.14 10.15 0.40
C GLU A 289 10.30 11.20 -0.34
N ASP A 290 9.06 10.88 -0.70
CA ASP A 290 8.15 11.76 -1.41
C ASP A 290 7.61 12.93 -0.56
N SER A 291 7.72 12.84 0.77
CA SER A 291 7.37 13.94 1.66
C SER A 291 8.39 15.09 1.66
N VAL A 292 9.61 14.87 1.13
CA VAL A 292 10.71 15.84 1.15
C VAL A 292 11.44 16.01 -0.18
N SER A 293 11.20 15.14 -1.16
CA SER A 293 11.93 15.15 -2.45
C SER A 293 11.74 16.45 -3.23
N HIS A 294 10.61 17.12 -3.11
CA HIS A 294 10.32 18.41 -3.74
C HIS A 294 11.20 19.57 -3.23
N LEU A 295 11.84 19.42 -2.06
CA LEU A 295 12.70 20.42 -1.45
C LEU A 295 14.14 20.36 -1.94
N GLY A 296 14.52 19.30 -2.65
CA GLY A 296 15.85 19.08 -3.17
C GLY A 296 15.94 19.20 -4.69
N LYS A 297 17.17 19.37 -5.19
CA LYS A 297 17.47 19.30 -6.62
C LYS A 297 18.42 18.15 -6.88
N VAL A 298 18.21 17.44 -7.98
CA VAL A 298 19.16 16.42 -8.44
C VAL A 298 20.33 17.14 -9.10
N GLU A 299 21.51 17.06 -8.49
CA GLU A 299 22.72 17.78 -8.92
C GLU A 299 23.56 17.02 -9.97
N ARG A 300 23.21 15.76 -10.25
CA ARG A 300 23.89 14.91 -11.24
C ARG A 300 22.98 14.58 -12.43
N PRO A 301 23.54 14.21 -13.59
CA PRO A 301 22.75 13.68 -14.68
C PRO A 301 21.97 12.43 -14.23
N LEU A 302 20.68 12.39 -14.58
CA LEU A 302 19.84 11.22 -14.30
C LEU A 302 20.16 10.11 -15.30
N VAL A 303 20.17 8.88 -14.81
CA VAL A 303 20.38 7.68 -15.61
C VAL A 303 19.10 6.85 -15.68
N VAL A 304 19.09 5.79 -16.50
CA VAL A 304 17.91 4.95 -16.74
C VAL A 304 17.32 4.34 -15.45
N THR A 305 18.16 4.12 -14.45
CA THR A 305 17.74 3.58 -13.14
C THR A 305 17.11 4.61 -12.20
N ASP A 306 17.22 5.91 -12.53
CA ASP A 306 16.64 6.98 -11.72
C ASP A 306 15.17 7.16 -12.10
N GLN A 307 14.29 7.14 -11.14
CA GLN A 307 12.86 7.38 -11.24
C GLN A 307 12.46 8.61 -10.46
#